data_380674476e8034f1e43ed6c8ee2ee630
#
_entry.id   380674476e8034f1e43ed6c8ee2ee630
#
_cell.length_a   1.000
_cell.length_b   1.000
_cell.length_c   1.000
_cell.angle_alpha   90.00
_cell.angle_beta   90.00
_cell.angle_gamma   90.00
#
_symmetry.space_group_name_H-M   'P 1'
#
loop_
_entity.id
_entity.type
_entity.pdbx_description
1 polymer ?
#
loop_
_entity_poly.entity_id
_entity_poly.type
_entity_poly.pdbx_seq_one_letter_code
_entity_poly.pdbx_strand_id
1 'polypeptide(L)'
;VLGELGAQAGAPSPQRAAQLAAISGCTLEADPGPLPPLRDCMALLRHSYRFAGASGIDGLARAVNAGDAGAALAQLDAGAGDLQWSQATAIEAVIERARSGYRSYLQLLGTAAAAQDPQALHAAFARFRVLGGLRSGALGVETLNARLEREARRAAGRPDTALWYPGRPVMVLRNDYGLNLYNGDIGIATVDAEGTLAVQFPRPEGGFRALPVARLPEHEPVFAMTVHKSQGSEYD
;
A
#
# COMPACT_ATOMS: atom_id res chain seq x y z
N VAL A 1 15.22 10.92 -13.09
CA VAL A 1 15.73 9.90 -14.04
C VAL A 1 14.57 9.11 -14.66
N LEU A 2 13.75 8.36 -13.92
CA LEU A 2 12.66 7.56 -14.50
C LEU A 2 11.59 8.42 -15.21
N GLY A 3 11.25 9.58 -14.66
CA GLY A 3 10.30 10.52 -15.27
C GLY A 3 10.83 11.12 -16.59
N GLU A 4 12.12 11.42 -16.65
CA GLU A 4 12.78 11.92 -17.86
C GLU A 4 12.86 10.84 -18.95
N LEU A 5 13.10 9.59 -18.55
CA LEU A 5 13.01 8.46 -19.48
C LEU A 5 11.58 8.30 -19.99
N GLY A 6 10.58 8.32 -19.10
CA GLY A 6 9.16 8.22 -19.46
C GLY A 6 8.70 9.32 -20.43
N ALA A 7 9.24 10.52 -20.32
CA ALA A 7 8.95 11.62 -21.23
C ALA A 7 9.38 11.35 -22.70
N GLN A 8 10.27 10.37 -22.94
CA GLN A 8 10.69 9.95 -24.26
C GLN A 8 9.77 8.90 -24.89
N ALA A 9 8.81 8.35 -24.14
CA ALA A 9 7.84 7.40 -24.66
C ALA A 9 6.87 8.09 -25.63
N GLY A 10 6.61 7.43 -26.76
CA GLY A 10 5.72 7.96 -27.80
C GLY A 10 5.37 6.90 -28.84
N ALA A 11 4.84 7.32 -29.97
CA ALA A 11 4.62 6.40 -31.07
C ALA A 11 5.96 5.83 -31.59
N PRO A 12 6.05 4.53 -31.88
CA PRO A 12 7.29 3.89 -32.34
C PRO A 12 7.72 4.39 -33.73
N SER A 13 8.96 4.11 -34.11
CA SER A 13 9.38 4.31 -35.49
C SER A 13 8.55 3.47 -36.47
N PRO A 14 8.45 3.85 -37.75
CA PRO A 14 7.75 3.06 -38.78
C PRO A 14 8.25 1.61 -38.86
N GLN A 15 9.57 1.43 -38.75
CA GLN A 15 10.17 0.10 -38.73
C GLN A 15 9.75 -0.72 -37.51
N ARG A 16 9.75 -0.11 -36.32
CA ARG A 16 9.35 -0.79 -35.09
C ARG A 16 7.85 -1.08 -35.07
N ALA A 17 7.02 -0.16 -35.54
CA ALA A 17 5.59 -0.36 -35.71
C ALA A 17 5.25 -1.55 -36.60
N ALA A 18 5.94 -1.67 -37.77
CA ALA A 18 5.77 -2.80 -38.66
C ALA A 18 6.17 -4.13 -38.03
N GLN A 19 7.29 -4.18 -37.28
CA GLN A 19 7.71 -5.38 -36.55
C GLN A 19 6.67 -5.79 -35.46
N LEU A 20 6.19 -4.83 -34.70
CA LEU A 20 5.20 -5.09 -33.67
C LEU A 20 3.85 -5.53 -34.28
N ALA A 21 3.43 -4.93 -35.38
CA ALA A 21 2.22 -5.33 -36.11
C ALA A 21 2.32 -6.76 -36.65
N ALA A 22 3.46 -7.17 -37.16
CA ALA A 22 3.70 -8.53 -37.63
C ALA A 22 3.62 -9.58 -36.52
N ILE A 23 4.01 -9.23 -35.29
CA ILE A 23 3.98 -10.13 -34.14
C ILE A 23 2.59 -10.16 -33.47
N SER A 24 1.98 -8.97 -33.31
CA SER A 24 0.73 -8.83 -32.52
C SER A 24 -0.54 -8.90 -33.36
N GLY A 25 -0.45 -8.72 -34.67
CA GLY A 25 -1.60 -8.55 -35.56
C GLY A 25 -2.28 -7.18 -35.42
N CYS A 26 -1.80 -6.27 -34.55
CA CYS A 26 -2.36 -4.96 -34.30
C CYS A 26 -1.63 -3.87 -35.11
N THR A 27 -2.40 -3.00 -35.78
CA THR A 27 -1.81 -1.82 -36.43
C THR A 27 -1.49 -0.76 -35.40
N LEU A 28 -0.24 -0.28 -35.41
CA LEU A 28 0.24 0.77 -34.51
C LEU A 28 0.50 2.04 -35.30
N GLU A 29 0.09 3.16 -34.71
CA GLU A 29 0.46 4.49 -35.21
C GLU A 29 1.98 4.66 -35.10
N ALA A 30 2.63 5.10 -36.17
CA ALA A 30 4.06 5.31 -36.22
C ALA A 30 4.39 6.80 -36.34
N ASP A 31 5.52 7.22 -35.77
CA ASP A 31 6.03 8.56 -35.90
C ASP A 31 7.30 8.53 -36.79
N PRO A 32 7.28 9.11 -38.01
CA PRO A 32 8.42 9.15 -38.91
C PRO A 32 9.47 10.21 -38.56
N GLY A 33 9.20 11.05 -37.54
CA GLY A 33 10.11 12.13 -37.10
C GLY A 33 11.38 11.62 -36.42
N PRO A 34 12.29 12.54 -36.08
CA PRO A 34 13.51 12.19 -35.35
C PRO A 34 13.17 11.60 -34.00
N LEU A 35 13.66 10.40 -33.72
CA LEU A 35 13.33 9.66 -32.51
C LEU A 35 14.36 9.90 -31.40
N PRO A 36 13.91 10.14 -30.14
CA PRO A 36 14.80 10.03 -29.01
C PRO A 36 15.42 8.62 -28.92
N PRO A 37 16.68 8.50 -28.42
CA PRO A 37 17.44 7.24 -28.49
C PRO A 37 16.74 6.00 -27.90
N LEU A 38 15.85 6.17 -26.93
CA LEU A 38 15.18 5.05 -26.23
C LEU A 38 13.72 4.84 -26.68
N ARG A 39 13.21 5.63 -27.62
CA ARG A 39 11.76 5.60 -27.96
C ARG A 39 11.29 4.21 -28.40
N ASP A 40 12.03 3.54 -29.26
CA ASP A 40 11.67 2.20 -29.76
C ASP A 40 11.85 1.08 -28.73
N CYS A 41 12.46 1.38 -27.59
CA CYS A 41 12.64 0.47 -26.46
C CYS A 41 11.63 0.71 -25.33
N MET A 42 10.71 1.66 -25.50
CA MET A 42 9.78 2.09 -24.44
C MET A 42 8.35 1.93 -24.88
N ALA A 43 7.50 1.47 -23.97
CA ALA A 43 6.06 1.42 -24.14
C ALA A 43 5.39 2.13 -22.97
N LEU A 44 4.47 3.05 -23.27
CA LEU A 44 3.66 3.73 -22.29
C LEU A 44 2.28 3.07 -22.21
N LEU A 45 1.99 2.40 -21.09
CA LEU A 45 0.68 1.84 -20.82
C LEU A 45 -0.25 2.98 -20.39
N ARG A 46 -1.29 3.28 -21.18
CA ARG A 46 -2.19 4.40 -20.94
C ARG A 46 -3.53 3.97 -20.33
N HIS A 47 -3.88 2.71 -20.45
CA HIS A 47 -5.16 2.21 -19.94
C HIS A 47 -4.98 1.62 -18.54
N SER A 48 -5.70 2.17 -17.58
CA SER A 48 -5.78 1.62 -16.22
C SER A 48 -6.98 0.68 -16.14
N TYR A 49 -6.73 -0.59 -15.82
CA TYR A 49 -7.79 -1.56 -15.53
C TYR A 49 -8.19 -1.57 -14.05
N ARG A 50 -7.44 -0.89 -13.21
CA ARG A 50 -7.67 -0.82 -11.77
C ARG A 50 -8.84 0.08 -11.41
N PHE A 51 -9.05 1.16 -12.15
CA PHE A 51 -10.12 2.13 -11.90
C PHE A 51 -11.17 2.06 -13.00
N ALA A 52 -12.43 1.77 -12.64
CA ALA A 52 -13.53 1.87 -13.58
C ALA A 52 -13.72 3.34 -14.00
N GLY A 53 -13.97 3.59 -15.27
CA GLY A 53 -13.85 4.88 -15.97
C GLY A 53 -14.53 6.15 -15.41
N ALA A 54 -15.14 6.10 -14.22
CA ALA A 54 -15.71 7.25 -13.51
C ALA A 54 -15.14 7.43 -12.08
N SER A 55 -13.97 6.86 -11.80
CA SER A 55 -13.31 6.97 -10.51
C SER A 55 -12.75 8.38 -10.28
N GLY A 56 -13.05 8.97 -9.11
CA GLY A 56 -12.45 10.24 -8.68
C GLY A 56 -10.95 10.13 -8.47
N ILE A 57 -10.47 8.97 -8.02
CA ILE A 57 -9.04 8.68 -7.87
C ILE A 57 -8.33 8.72 -9.23
N ASP A 58 -8.92 8.12 -10.28
CA ASP A 58 -8.35 8.15 -11.63
C ASP A 58 -8.35 9.57 -12.22
N GLY A 59 -9.43 10.33 -12.01
CA GLY A 59 -9.52 11.74 -12.40
C GLY A 59 -8.43 12.59 -11.74
N LEU A 60 -8.25 12.43 -10.43
CA LEU A 60 -7.21 13.12 -9.67
C LEU A 60 -5.80 12.71 -10.16
N ALA A 61 -5.56 11.43 -10.36
CA ALA A 61 -4.27 10.94 -10.83
C ALA A 61 -3.91 11.48 -12.21
N ARG A 62 -4.88 11.56 -13.14
CA ARG A 62 -4.66 12.19 -14.46
C ARG A 62 -4.34 13.66 -14.37
N ALA A 63 -5.08 14.42 -13.56
CA ALA A 63 -4.83 15.86 -13.36
C ALA A 63 -3.43 16.12 -12.77
N VAL A 64 -3.04 15.34 -11.76
CA VAL A 64 -1.70 15.44 -11.13
C VAL A 64 -0.60 15.10 -12.14
N ASN A 65 -0.76 14.02 -12.92
CA ASN A 65 0.22 13.61 -13.93
C ASN A 65 0.35 14.62 -15.09
N ALA A 66 -0.75 15.33 -15.40
CA ALA A 66 -0.74 16.42 -16.39
C ALA A 66 -0.14 17.73 -15.82
N GLY A 67 0.11 17.82 -14.51
CA GLY A 67 0.55 19.05 -13.85
C GLY A 67 -0.56 20.09 -13.73
N ASP A 68 -1.83 19.71 -13.92
CA ASP A 68 -2.99 20.61 -13.85
C ASP A 68 -3.51 20.71 -12.40
N ALA A 69 -2.96 21.67 -11.66
CA ALA A 69 -3.36 21.91 -10.27
C ALA A 69 -4.82 22.34 -10.13
N GLY A 70 -5.36 23.08 -11.11
CA GLY A 70 -6.77 23.52 -11.11
C GLY A 70 -7.72 22.32 -11.23
N ALA A 71 -7.49 21.44 -12.20
CA ALA A 71 -8.26 20.22 -12.36
C ALA A 71 -8.10 19.28 -11.15
N ALA A 72 -6.90 19.16 -10.57
CA ALA A 72 -6.68 18.34 -9.37
C ALA A 72 -7.50 18.84 -8.17
N LEU A 73 -7.49 20.15 -7.90
CA LEU A 73 -8.29 20.75 -6.82
C LEU A 73 -9.80 20.58 -7.09
N ALA A 74 -10.25 20.78 -8.33
CA ALA A 74 -11.65 20.59 -8.69
C ALA A 74 -12.11 19.14 -8.46
N GLN A 75 -11.26 18.13 -8.72
CA GLN A 75 -11.56 16.72 -8.41
C GLN A 75 -11.68 16.48 -6.90
N LEU A 76 -10.82 17.10 -6.09
CA LEU A 76 -10.88 16.99 -4.63
C LEU A 76 -12.15 17.63 -4.07
N ASP A 77 -12.52 18.80 -4.57
CA ASP A 77 -13.70 19.55 -4.13
C ASP A 77 -15.02 18.89 -4.58
N ALA A 78 -15.03 18.23 -5.74
CA ALA A 78 -16.21 17.53 -6.25
C ALA A 78 -16.61 16.32 -5.39
N GLY A 79 -15.66 15.70 -4.67
CA GLY A 79 -15.94 14.61 -3.73
C GLY A 79 -16.61 13.40 -4.39
N ALA A 80 -15.96 12.78 -5.38
CA ALA A 80 -16.44 11.52 -5.95
C ALA A 80 -16.51 10.42 -4.87
N GLY A 81 -17.38 9.43 -5.04
CA GLY A 81 -17.66 8.44 -4.00
C GLY A 81 -16.46 7.65 -3.46
N ASP A 82 -15.40 7.51 -4.26
CA ASP A 82 -14.11 6.87 -3.93
C ASP A 82 -13.01 7.87 -3.52
N LEU A 83 -13.30 9.19 -3.55
CA LEU A 83 -12.37 10.26 -3.22
C LEU A 83 -12.98 11.19 -2.17
N GLN A 84 -12.30 11.36 -1.03
CA GLN A 84 -12.69 12.28 0.02
C GLN A 84 -11.53 13.20 0.38
N TRP A 85 -11.78 14.48 0.34
CA TRP A 85 -10.84 15.53 0.73
C TRP A 85 -11.17 16.08 2.11
N SER A 86 -10.17 16.24 2.98
CA SER A 86 -10.33 16.85 4.28
C SER A 86 -9.13 17.74 4.59
N GLN A 87 -9.38 18.95 5.04
CA GLN A 87 -8.34 19.89 5.51
C GLN A 87 -7.97 19.68 6.98
N ALA A 88 -8.21 18.48 7.54
CA ALA A 88 -7.86 18.18 8.91
C ALA A 88 -6.34 18.27 9.13
N THR A 89 -5.93 19.21 9.96
CA THR A 89 -4.52 19.41 10.36
C THR A 89 -4.22 18.85 11.75
N ALA A 90 -5.27 18.53 12.54
CA ALA A 90 -5.13 17.95 13.87
C ALA A 90 -4.93 16.44 13.77
N ILE A 91 -3.94 15.92 14.50
CA ILE A 91 -3.65 14.49 14.55
C ILE A 91 -4.85 13.65 15.04
N GLU A 92 -5.64 14.18 15.94
CA GLU A 92 -6.83 13.52 16.50
C GLU A 92 -7.85 13.18 15.39
N ALA A 93 -8.08 14.11 14.46
CA ALA A 93 -8.99 13.88 13.33
C ALA A 93 -8.44 12.79 12.37
N VAL A 94 -7.12 12.77 12.16
CA VAL A 94 -6.46 11.73 11.35
C VAL A 94 -6.58 10.36 12.03
N ILE A 95 -6.35 10.30 13.34
CA ILE A 95 -6.47 9.05 14.11
C ILE A 95 -7.91 8.55 14.12
N GLU A 96 -8.91 9.42 14.30
CA GLU A 96 -10.32 9.00 14.27
C GLU A 96 -10.71 8.45 12.89
N ARG A 97 -10.23 9.09 11.81
CA ARG A 97 -10.45 8.58 10.47
C ARG A 97 -9.78 7.21 10.26
N ALA A 98 -8.54 7.05 10.74
CA ALA A 98 -7.81 5.79 10.70
C ALA A 98 -8.52 4.69 11.52
N ARG A 99 -9.04 5.00 12.73
CA ARG A 99 -9.85 4.07 13.53
C ARG A 99 -11.10 3.61 12.77
N SER A 100 -11.75 4.53 12.08
CA SER A 100 -12.91 4.18 11.25
C SER A 100 -12.51 3.22 10.11
N GLY A 101 -11.41 3.46 9.43
CA GLY A 101 -10.89 2.57 8.39
C GLY A 101 -10.48 1.19 8.92
N TYR A 102 -9.84 1.15 10.10
CA TYR A 102 -9.47 -0.10 10.78
C TYR A 102 -10.57 -0.73 11.63
N ARG A 103 -11.82 -0.24 11.58
CA ARG A 103 -12.90 -0.70 12.45
C ARG A 103 -13.05 -2.22 12.48
N SER A 104 -13.14 -2.86 11.32
CA SER A 104 -13.29 -4.33 11.22
C SER A 104 -12.11 -5.07 11.84
N TYR A 105 -10.90 -4.57 11.62
CA TYR A 105 -9.70 -5.13 12.23
C TYR A 105 -9.70 -4.99 13.75
N LEU A 106 -9.96 -3.79 14.26
CA LEU A 106 -9.99 -3.51 15.70
C LEU A 106 -11.08 -4.31 16.44
N GLN A 107 -12.22 -4.53 15.78
CA GLN A 107 -13.29 -5.39 16.34
C GLN A 107 -12.84 -6.85 16.46
N LEU A 108 -12.11 -7.37 15.47
CA LEU A 108 -11.56 -8.73 15.54
C LEU A 108 -10.59 -8.89 16.72
N LEU A 109 -9.75 -7.89 17.01
CA LEU A 109 -8.79 -7.96 18.12
C LEU A 109 -9.46 -8.16 19.49
N GLY A 110 -10.71 -7.75 19.64
CA GLY A 110 -11.50 -7.97 20.86
C GLY A 110 -12.03 -9.39 21.04
N THR A 111 -11.81 -10.30 20.06
CA THR A 111 -12.34 -11.66 20.12
C THR A 111 -11.21 -12.68 20.31
N ALA A 112 -11.40 -13.65 21.22
CA ALA A 112 -10.40 -14.69 21.48
C ALA A 112 -10.14 -15.58 20.24
N ALA A 113 -11.17 -15.84 19.43
CA ALA A 113 -11.06 -16.64 18.21
C ALA A 113 -10.12 -15.98 17.16
N ALA A 114 -10.23 -14.67 16.98
CA ALA A 114 -9.40 -13.97 16.01
C ALA A 114 -7.91 -13.94 16.39
N ALA A 115 -7.59 -14.01 17.69
CA ALA A 115 -6.21 -14.08 18.16
C ALA A 115 -5.45 -15.31 17.62
N GLN A 116 -6.19 -16.34 17.17
CA GLN A 116 -5.67 -17.60 16.61
C GLN A 116 -5.91 -17.74 15.10
N ASP A 117 -6.57 -16.79 14.46
CA ASP A 117 -6.92 -16.85 13.04
C ASP A 117 -6.10 -15.82 12.21
N PRO A 118 -4.94 -16.23 11.68
CA PRO A 118 -4.12 -15.32 10.86
C PRO A 118 -4.81 -14.93 9.56
N GLN A 119 -5.64 -15.80 8.98
CA GLN A 119 -6.37 -15.52 7.74
C GLN A 119 -7.33 -14.34 7.91
N ALA A 120 -8.19 -14.40 8.95
CA ALA A 120 -9.15 -13.34 9.24
C ALA A 120 -8.44 -12.02 9.58
N LEU A 121 -7.37 -12.07 10.37
CA LEU A 121 -6.60 -10.87 10.73
C LEU A 121 -5.95 -10.22 9.52
N HIS A 122 -5.26 -10.99 8.66
CA HIS A 122 -4.64 -10.46 7.45
C HIS A 122 -5.68 -9.90 6.48
N ALA A 123 -6.77 -10.61 6.24
CA ALA A 123 -7.85 -10.14 5.38
C ALA A 123 -8.47 -8.82 5.86
N ALA A 124 -8.75 -8.70 7.16
CA ALA A 124 -9.30 -7.46 7.71
C ALA A 124 -8.28 -6.31 7.70
N PHE A 125 -6.99 -6.62 7.94
CA PHE A 125 -5.93 -5.62 7.95
C PHE A 125 -5.59 -5.09 6.54
N ALA A 126 -5.69 -5.93 5.52
CA ALA A 126 -5.42 -5.57 4.13
C ALA A 126 -6.42 -4.56 3.53
N ARG A 127 -7.64 -4.47 4.08
CA ARG A 127 -8.72 -3.62 3.54
C ARG A 127 -8.47 -2.12 3.66
N PHE A 128 -7.57 -1.70 4.54
CA PHE A 128 -7.32 -0.27 4.78
C PHE A 128 -5.86 -0.02 5.14
N ARG A 129 -5.32 1.12 4.72
CA ARG A 129 -3.96 1.54 5.04
C ARG A 129 -3.86 3.05 5.19
N VAL A 130 -3.15 3.51 6.23
CA VAL A 130 -2.78 4.92 6.35
C VAL A 130 -1.47 5.15 5.59
N LEU A 131 -1.47 6.07 4.65
CA LEU A 131 -0.27 6.48 3.92
C LEU A 131 0.14 7.89 4.35
N GLY A 132 1.41 8.04 4.74
CA GLY A 132 1.98 9.31 5.17
C GLY A 132 3.03 9.83 4.19
N GLY A 133 3.07 11.14 3.99
CA GLY A 133 4.13 11.79 3.22
C GLY A 133 5.44 11.96 4.01
N LEU A 134 5.37 11.93 5.36
CA LEU A 134 6.51 12.17 6.26
C LEU A 134 6.74 10.95 7.15
N ARG A 135 8.01 10.66 7.43
CA ARG A 135 8.39 9.60 8.36
C ARG A 135 8.19 10.03 9.82
N SER A 136 8.66 11.22 10.17
CA SER A 136 8.64 11.74 11.54
C SER A 136 7.90 13.08 11.62
N GLY A 137 7.64 13.56 12.84
CA GLY A 137 6.86 14.77 13.11
C GLY A 137 5.44 14.48 13.57
N ALA A 138 4.62 15.51 13.81
CA ALA A 138 3.29 15.40 14.40
C ALA A 138 2.34 14.49 13.60
N LEU A 139 2.38 14.57 12.27
CA LEU A 139 1.62 13.74 11.34
C LEU A 139 2.52 12.71 10.63
N GLY A 140 3.72 12.45 11.14
CA GLY A 140 4.63 11.45 10.60
C GLY A 140 4.18 10.02 10.91
N VAL A 141 4.58 9.09 10.06
CA VAL A 141 4.25 7.66 10.15
C VAL A 141 4.60 7.07 11.53
N GLU A 142 5.73 7.48 12.12
CA GLU A 142 6.15 7.02 13.46
C GLU A 142 5.13 7.41 14.53
N THR A 143 4.67 8.67 14.52
CA THR A 143 3.66 9.16 15.47
C THR A 143 2.31 8.51 15.24
N LEU A 144 1.90 8.35 13.97
CA LEU A 144 0.64 7.67 13.61
C LEU A 144 0.66 6.21 14.05
N ASN A 145 1.75 5.48 13.80
CA ASN A 145 1.91 4.10 14.26
C ASN A 145 1.84 3.99 15.78
N ALA A 146 2.54 4.84 16.53
CA ALA A 146 2.50 4.82 17.99
C ALA A 146 1.07 5.05 18.55
N ARG A 147 0.30 5.93 17.93
CA ARG A 147 -1.10 6.20 18.31
C ARG A 147 -2.03 5.04 17.96
N LEU A 148 -1.96 4.54 16.73
CA LEU A 148 -2.81 3.44 16.26
C LEU A 148 -2.48 2.12 16.96
N GLU A 149 -1.21 1.87 17.26
CA GLU A 149 -0.78 0.71 18.04
C GLU A 149 -1.38 0.72 19.46
N ARG A 150 -1.48 1.89 20.10
CA ARG A 150 -2.17 2.03 21.39
C ARG A 150 -3.65 1.67 21.29
N GLU A 151 -4.34 2.13 20.25
CA GLU A 151 -5.74 1.76 20.01
C GLU A 151 -5.90 0.26 19.80
N ALA A 152 -5.02 -0.36 19.04
CA ALA A 152 -5.05 -1.81 18.77
C ALA A 152 -4.77 -2.63 20.05
N ARG A 153 -3.83 -2.22 20.90
CA ARG A 153 -3.59 -2.86 22.21
C ARG A 153 -4.84 -2.83 23.08
N ARG A 154 -5.49 -1.68 23.16
CA ARG A 154 -6.75 -1.53 23.93
C ARG A 154 -7.85 -2.43 23.38
N ALA A 155 -8.00 -2.48 22.03
CA ALA A 155 -8.95 -3.38 21.39
C ALA A 155 -8.65 -4.85 21.67
N ALA A 156 -7.38 -5.23 21.74
CA ALA A 156 -6.93 -6.58 22.13
C ALA A 156 -7.00 -6.87 23.65
N GLY A 157 -7.52 -5.93 24.46
CA GLY A 157 -7.60 -6.07 25.92
C GLY A 157 -6.21 -6.15 26.59
N ARG A 158 -5.20 -5.50 26.01
CA ARG A 158 -3.84 -5.53 26.54
C ARG A 158 -3.42 -4.17 27.12
N PRO A 159 -2.57 -4.17 28.16
CA PRO A 159 -2.09 -2.93 28.76
C PRO A 159 -1.20 -2.15 27.77
N ASP A 160 -1.15 -0.83 27.92
CA ASP A 160 -0.36 0.07 27.07
C ASP A 160 1.15 -0.26 27.09
N THR A 161 1.63 -0.96 28.11
CA THR A 161 3.01 -1.39 28.27
C THR A 161 3.34 -2.69 27.53
N ALA A 162 2.34 -3.43 27.04
CA ALA A 162 2.57 -4.68 26.31
C ALA A 162 3.27 -4.40 24.97
N LEU A 163 4.50 -4.80 24.83
CA LEU A 163 5.26 -4.64 23.59
C LEU A 163 4.69 -5.54 22.48
N TRP A 164 4.28 -6.75 22.84
CA TRP A 164 3.68 -7.73 21.93
C TRP A 164 2.29 -8.11 22.38
N TYR A 165 1.39 -8.23 21.39
CA TYR A 165 -0.02 -8.61 21.62
C TYR A 165 -0.57 -9.32 20.36
N PRO A 166 -1.56 -10.21 20.49
CA PRO A 166 -2.24 -10.79 19.35
C PRO A 166 -2.86 -9.70 18.47
N GLY A 167 -2.64 -9.82 17.18
CA GLY A 167 -3.06 -8.81 16.21
C GLY A 167 -2.10 -7.62 16.08
N ARG A 168 -0.87 -7.67 16.58
CA ARG A 168 0.14 -6.65 16.29
C ARG A 168 0.66 -6.82 14.87
N PRO A 169 0.42 -5.86 13.94
CA PRO A 169 0.99 -5.91 12.61
C PRO A 169 2.40 -5.33 12.61
N VAL A 170 3.32 -6.01 11.94
CA VAL A 170 4.70 -5.57 11.78
C VAL A 170 5.14 -5.69 10.33
N MET A 171 6.03 -4.80 9.91
CA MET A 171 6.65 -4.84 8.59
C MET A 171 8.16 -5.05 8.72
N VAL A 172 8.68 -5.97 7.94
CA VAL A 172 10.11 -6.25 7.83
C VAL A 172 10.82 -5.08 7.14
N LEU A 173 11.97 -4.65 7.68
CA LEU A 173 12.74 -3.51 7.19
C LEU A 173 13.93 -3.89 6.32
N ARG A 174 14.38 -5.15 6.39
CA ARG A 174 15.52 -5.66 5.62
C ARG A 174 15.25 -7.07 5.14
N ASN A 175 15.80 -7.38 3.98
CA ASN A 175 15.73 -8.75 3.46
C ASN A 175 16.48 -9.71 4.39
N ASP A 176 15.85 -10.83 4.69
CA ASP A 176 16.45 -11.99 5.37
C ASP A 176 16.22 -13.22 4.48
N TYR A 177 17.23 -13.54 3.68
CA TYR A 177 17.14 -14.66 2.73
C TYR A 177 17.09 -16.03 3.44
N GLY A 178 17.63 -16.14 4.66
CA GLY A 178 17.55 -17.37 5.46
C GLY A 178 16.15 -17.66 5.97
N LEU A 179 15.39 -16.59 6.19
CA LEU A 179 14.00 -16.65 6.58
C LEU A 179 13.04 -16.46 5.39
N ASN A 180 13.50 -16.29 4.15
CA ASN A 180 12.67 -15.89 3.01
C ASN A 180 11.70 -14.73 3.35
N LEU A 181 12.21 -13.71 4.02
CA LEU A 181 11.50 -12.49 4.33
C LEU A 181 12.16 -11.32 3.61
N TYR A 182 11.34 -10.45 3.07
CA TYR A 182 11.80 -9.32 2.28
C TYR A 182 11.35 -7.99 2.91
N ASN A 183 12.09 -6.95 2.64
CA ASN A 183 11.70 -5.60 3.04
C ASN A 183 10.30 -5.28 2.49
N GLY A 184 9.40 -4.88 3.39
CA GLY A 184 8.00 -4.64 3.07
C GLY A 184 7.05 -5.80 3.41
N ASP A 185 7.56 -7.00 3.69
CA ASP A 185 6.71 -8.11 4.14
C ASP A 185 5.99 -7.77 5.43
N ILE A 186 4.69 -8.01 5.47
CA ILE A 186 3.84 -7.72 6.62
C ILE A 186 3.44 -9.03 7.29
N GLY A 187 3.76 -9.12 8.57
CA GLY A 187 3.31 -10.21 9.43
C GLY A 187 2.39 -9.69 10.55
N ILE A 188 1.50 -10.55 11.02
CA ILE A 188 0.61 -10.23 12.14
C ILE A 188 0.84 -11.24 13.27
N ALA A 189 0.98 -10.74 14.49
CA ALA A 189 1.16 -11.58 15.67
C ALA A 189 -0.13 -12.34 16.00
N THR A 190 -0.02 -13.65 16.26
CA THR A 190 -1.11 -14.50 16.73
C THR A 190 -0.64 -15.34 17.91
N VAL A 191 -1.55 -15.98 18.62
CA VAL A 191 -1.23 -16.98 19.63
C VAL A 191 -1.66 -18.36 19.15
N ASP A 192 -0.91 -19.40 19.48
CA ASP A 192 -1.31 -20.79 19.29
C ASP A 192 -2.26 -21.27 20.41
N ALA A 193 -2.64 -22.53 20.38
CA ALA A 193 -3.51 -23.14 21.38
C ALA A 193 -2.87 -23.16 22.78
N GLU A 194 -1.55 -23.17 22.86
CA GLU A 194 -0.75 -23.14 24.09
C GLU A 194 -0.52 -21.71 24.62
N GLY A 195 -0.98 -20.69 23.88
CA GLY A 195 -0.80 -19.27 24.22
C GLY A 195 0.56 -18.69 23.82
N THR A 196 1.34 -19.40 23.02
CA THR A 196 2.64 -18.93 22.53
C THR A 196 2.45 -17.95 21.39
N LEU A 197 3.13 -16.81 21.45
CA LEU A 197 3.00 -15.74 20.46
C LEU A 197 4.02 -15.91 19.34
N ALA A 198 3.51 -15.91 18.11
CA ALA A 198 4.30 -15.94 16.88
C ALA A 198 3.76 -14.95 15.85
N VAL A 199 4.60 -14.48 14.94
CA VAL A 199 4.18 -13.61 13.84
C VAL A 199 3.97 -14.44 12.59
N GLN A 200 2.80 -14.31 12.00
CA GLN A 200 2.36 -15.04 10.82
C GLN A 200 2.59 -14.20 9.57
N PHE A 201 3.40 -14.70 8.66
CA PHE A 201 3.64 -14.08 7.36
C PHE A 201 2.93 -14.90 6.27
N PRO A 202 2.20 -14.26 5.33
CA PRO A 202 1.60 -14.95 4.20
C PRO A 202 2.67 -15.61 3.33
N ARG A 203 2.35 -16.77 2.73
CA ARG A 203 3.21 -17.44 1.75
C ARG A 203 2.67 -17.25 0.35
N PRO A 204 3.52 -17.12 -0.69
CA PRO A 204 3.08 -17.04 -2.08
C PRO A 204 2.26 -18.24 -2.54
N GLU A 205 2.60 -19.44 -2.03
CA GLU A 205 1.92 -20.70 -2.30
C GLU A 205 0.63 -20.92 -1.49
N GLY A 206 0.28 -19.94 -0.66
CA GLY A 206 -0.87 -20.01 0.25
C GLY A 206 -0.50 -20.40 1.67
N GLY A 207 -1.42 -20.09 2.60
CA GLY A 207 -1.21 -20.29 4.04
C GLY A 207 -0.23 -19.30 4.67
N PHE A 208 0.24 -19.65 5.88
CA PHE A 208 1.08 -18.75 6.68
C PHE A 208 2.32 -19.47 7.18
N ARG A 209 3.34 -18.68 7.43
CA ARG A 209 4.56 -19.09 8.12
C ARG A 209 4.63 -18.41 9.46
N ALA A 210 4.64 -19.21 10.53
CA ALA A 210 4.83 -18.72 11.89
C ALA A 210 6.31 -18.52 12.20
N LEU A 211 6.65 -17.35 12.71
CA LEU A 211 7.99 -17.05 13.24
C LEU A 211 7.89 -16.59 14.70
N PRO A 212 8.64 -17.24 15.61
CA PRO A 212 8.75 -16.74 16.98
C PRO A 212 9.23 -15.29 16.99
N VAL A 213 8.67 -14.47 17.85
CA VAL A 213 9.01 -13.04 17.97
C VAL A 213 10.52 -12.81 18.11
N ALA A 214 11.21 -13.66 18.87
CA ALA A 214 12.66 -13.55 19.08
C ALA A 214 13.49 -13.82 17.81
N ARG A 215 12.90 -14.35 16.75
CA ARG A 215 13.57 -14.65 15.48
C ARG A 215 13.23 -13.65 14.38
N LEU A 216 12.42 -12.65 14.67
CA LEU A 216 12.08 -11.62 13.68
C LEU A 216 13.31 -10.78 13.32
N PRO A 217 13.51 -10.50 12.01
CA PRO A 217 14.50 -9.51 11.61
C PRO A 217 14.08 -8.11 12.06
N GLU A 218 14.86 -7.09 11.69
CA GLU A 218 14.52 -5.70 11.96
C GLU A 218 13.13 -5.37 11.37
N HIS A 219 12.25 -4.86 12.23
CA HIS A 219 10.85 -4.61 11.88
C HIS A 219 10.29 -3.38 12.61
N GLU A 220 9.18 -2.83 12.10
CA GLU A 220 8.44 -1.73 12.72
C GLU A 220 6.93 -2.00 12.71
N PRO A 221 6.12 -1.37 13.60
CA PRO A 221 4.66 -1.40 13.48
C PRO A 221 4.21 -0.79 12.16
N VAL A 222 3.10 -1.30 11.57
CA VAL A 222 2.71 -0.92 10.20
C VAL A 222 1.23 -0.59 10.01
N PHE A 223 0.60 0.06 10.98
CA PHE A 223 -0.72 0.68 10.76
C PHE A 223 -0.64 1.82 9.75
N ALA A 224 0.44 2.56 9.76
CA ALA A 224 0.76 3.59 8.78
C ALA A 224 2.12 3.29 8.13
N MET A 225 2.25 3.62 6.84
CA MET A 225 3.53 3.55 6.12
C MET A 225 3.69 4.77 5.22
N THR A 226 4.92 5.03 4.77
CA THR A 226 5.13 6.10 3.80
C THR A 226 4.58 5.72 2.43
N VAL A 227 4.10 6.70 1.66
CA VAL A 227 3.66 6.48 0.26
C VAL A 227 4.73 5.72 -0.54
N HIS A 228 6.01 5.99 -0.30
CA HIS A 228 7.12 5.28 -0.95
C HIS A 228 7.11 3.76 -0.70
N LYS A 229 6.85 3.36 0.56
CA LYS A 229 6.81 1.95 0.96
C LYS A 229 5.55 1.22 0.47
N SER A 230 4.49 1.95 0.12
CA SER A 230 3.26 1.36 -0.41
C SER A 230 3.32 1.06 -1.91
N GLN A 231 4.38 1.47 -2.59
CA GLN A 231 4.54 1.24 -4.02
C GLN A 231 4.54 -0.27 -4.33
N GLY A 232 3.65 -0.70 -5.23
CA GLY A 232 3.45 -2.12 -5.54
C GLY A 232 2.43 -2.84 -4.66
N SER A 233 1.86 -2.18 -3.64
CA SER A 233 0.76 -2.70 -2.83
C SER A 233 -0.60 -2.27 -3.37
N GLU A 234 -1.63 -3.06 -3.07
CA GLU A 234 -3.03 -2.77 -3.41
C GLU A 234 -3.87 -2.78 -2.13
N TYR A 235 -4.82 -1.84 -2.05
CA TYR A 235 -5.76 -1.71 -0.94
C TYR A 235 -7.18 -1.51 -1.50
N ASP A 236 -8.21 -1.92 -0.74
CA ASP A 236 -9.62 -1.77 -1.11
C ASP A 236 -10.07 -0.29 -1.11
#